data_5025250b5427e03c35a47a9df040afb1
#
_entry.id   5025250b5427e03c35a47a9df040afb1
#
_cell.length_a   1.000
_cell.length_b   1.000
_cell.length_c   1.000
_cell.angle_alpha   90.00
_cell.angle_beta   90.00
_cell.angle_gamma   90.00
#
_symmetry.space_group_name_H-M   'P 1'
#
loop_
_entity.id
_entity.type
_entity.pdbx_description
1 polymer ?
#
loop_
_entity_poly.entity_id
_entity_poly.type
_entity_poly.pdbx_seq_one_letter_code
_entity_poly.pdbx_strand_id
1 'polypeptide(L)'
;MAEPSPELDEVLETLKKSAAALRDAGIPYMLGGGVAAWARGGPESVHDVDLMIKPEDAQAALSALEAAGLRPENPPEEWLVKAWDGHVLVDLIFQPRCMEIDDEALQRAEVMNVKSQEMPVMALEDVLSTKLLALNERWLDYDQLLQIGRACREQIDWEEVRRRTAESPFARAFFEIVDGLGISEPAGAGASPSGTRGPTTER
;
A
#
# COMPACT_ATOMS: atom_id res chain seq x y z
N MET A 1 6.40 15.55 9.23
CA MET A 1 6.46 14.14 9.69
C MET A 1 7.39 14.08 10.90
N ALA A 2 7.11 13.20 11.87
CA ALA A 2 8.05 12.90 12.94
C ALA A 2 9.32 12.25 12.36
N GLU A 3 10.43 12.27 13.11
CA GLU A 3 11.60 11.50 12.73
C GLU A 3 11.26 10.00 12.79
N PRO A 4 11.67 9.20 11.79
CA PRO A 4 11.40 7.76 11.77
C PRO A 4 12.11 7.05 12.95
N SER A 5 11.54 5.93 13.40
CA SER A 5 12.19 5.06 14.38
C SER A 5 13.51 4.50 13.81
N PRO A 6 14.45 4.06 14.67
CA PRO A 6 15.70 3.42 14.22
C PRO A 6 15.44 2.21 13.31
N GLU A 7 14.43 1.42 13.62
CA GLU A 7 14.02 0.25 12.82
C GLU A 7 13.51 0.65 11.45
N LEU A 8 12.69 1.70 11.36
CA LEU A 8 12.24 2.23 10.08
C LEU A 8 13.39 2.84 9.29
N ASP A 9 14.36 3.47 9.95
CA ASP A 9 15.55 4.02 9.30
C ASP A 9 16.34 2.94 8.55
N GLU A 10 16.50 1.76 9.11
CA GLU A 10 17.17 0.63 8.46
C GLU A 10 16.40 0.15 7.22
N VAL A 11 15.08 0.06 7.31
CA VAL A 11 14.20 -0.26 6.17
C VAL A 11 14.34 0.80 5.06
N LEU A 12 14.37 2.08 5.42
CA LEU A 12 14.49 3.17 4.46
C LEU A 12 15.88 3.23 3.79
N GLU A 13 16.96 2.87 4.48
CA GLU A 13 18.28 2.75 3.85
C GLU A 13 18.31 1.58 2.86
N THR A 14 17.73 0.43 3.22
CA THR A 14 17.56 -0.70 2.30
C THR A 14 16.69 -0.33 1.09
N LEU A 15 15.61 0.42 1.30
CA LEU A 15 14.77 0.95 0.21
C LEU A 15 15.60 1.81 -0.76
N LYS A 16 16.40 2.76 -0.23
CA LYS A 16 17.24 3.63 -1.08
C LYS A 16 18.22 2.83 -1.91
N LYS A 17 18.88 1.86 -1.30
CA LYS A 17 19.84 0.97 -1.96
C LYS A 17 19.16 0.17 -3.08
N SER A 18 18.00 -0.41 -2.81
CA SER A 18 17.23 -1.20 -3.77
C SER A 18 16.69 -0.32 -4.92
N ALA A 19 16.14 0.85 -4.59
CA ALA A 19 15.65 1.80 -5.58
C ALA A 19 16.77 2.31 -6.50
N ALA A 20 17.96 2.56 -5.96
CA ALA A 20 19.13 2.94 -6.76
C ALA A 20 19.53 1.82 -7.72
N ALA A 21 19.60 0.57 -7.24
CA ALA A 21 19.96 -0.58 -8.07
C ALA A 21 18.99 -0.78 -9.24
N LEU A 22 17.67 -0.68 -9.00
CA LEU A 22 16.67 -0.81 -10.06
C LEU A 22 16.76 0.33 -11.06
N ARG A 23 16.89 1.57 -10.60
CA ARG A 23 17.05 2.75 -11.46
C ARG A 23 18.30 2.65 -12.34
N ASP A 24 19.45 2.26 -11.78
CA ASP A 24 20.71 2.13 -12.49
C ASP A 24 20.67 0.99 -13.53
N ALA A 25 19.84 -0.02 -13.28
CA ALA A 25 19.55 -1.09 -14.23
C ALA A 25 18.46 -0.71 -15.26
N GLY A 26 17.84 0.46 -15.15
CA GLY A 26 16.77 0.91 -16.05
C GLY A 26 15.46 0.18 -15.88
N ILE A 27 15.21 -0.42 -14.70
CA ILE A 27 14.02 -1.20 -14.40
C ILE A 27 12.97 -0.30 -13.76
N PRO A 28 11.79 -0.14 -14.38
CA PRO A 28 10.68 0.61 -13.80
C PRO A 28 10.13 -0.09 -12.55
N TYR A 29 9.85 0.69 -11.52
CA TYR A 29 9.28 0.19 -10.27
C TYR A 29 8.40 1.25 -9.61
N MET A 30 7.59 0.85 -8.63
CA MET A 30 6.99 1.76 -7.65
C MET A 30 7.06 1.16 -6.24
N LEU A 31 7.21 2.03 -5.25
CA LEU A 31 7.15 1.66 -3.84
C LEU A 31 5.71 1.29 -3.48
N GLY A 32 5.52 0.11 -2.90
CA GLY A 32 4.24 -0.42 -2.46
C GLY A 32 4.17 -0.64 -0.95
N GLY A 33 3.19 -1.41 -0.54
CA GLY A 33 3.06 -1.96 0.80
C GLY A 33 2.98 -0.95 1.94
N GLY A 34 3.55 -1.34 3.07
CA GLY A 34 3.49 -0.56 4.30
C GLY A 34 4.29 0.74 4.23
N VAL A 35 5.46 0.72 3.59
CA VAL A 35 6.32 1.90 3.43
C VAL A 35 5.69 2.93 2.49
N ALA A 36 4.94 2.49 1.45
CA ALA A 36 4.17 3.41 0.61
C ALA A 36 3.06 4.11 1.41
N ALA A 37 2.34 3.38 2.28
CA ALA A 37 1.35 3.99 3.17
C ALA A 37 2.00 4.99 4.13
N TRP A 38 3.16 4.67 4.71
CA TRP A 38 3.90 5.58 5.58
C TRP A 38 4.35 6.85 4.84
N ALA A 39 4.86 6.74 3.62
CA ALA A 39 5.26 7.88 2.81
C ALA A 39 4.09 8.85 2.54
N ARG A 40 2.85 8.37 2.60
CA ARG A 40 1.61 9.15 2.46
C ARG A 40 1.01 9.59 3.80
N GLY A 41 1.72 9.39 4.92
CA GLY A 41 1.29 9.81 6.26
C GLY A 41 0.63 8.71 7.09
N GLY A 42 0.68 7.47 6.64
CA GLY A 42 0.25 6.28 7.39
C GLY A 42 1.21 5.90 8.52
N PRO A 43 0.93 4.81 9.24
CA PRO A 43 1.78 4.32 10.32
C PRO A 43 3.14 3.83 9.78
N GLU A 44 4.13 3.78 10.67
CA GLU A 44 5.43 3.19 10.35
C GLU A 44 5.30 1.71 9.98
N SER A 45 6.09 1.27 8.99
CA SER A 45 6.23 -0.12 8.58
C SER A 45 7.69 -0.50 8.64
N VAL A 46 8.04 -1.39 9.57
CA VAL A 46 9.41 -1.71 9.94
C VAL A 46 9.82 -3.13 9.55
N HIS A 47 9.05 -3.82 8.69
CA HIS A 47 9.27 -5.23 8.42
C HIS A 47 9.97 -5.51 7.10
N ASP A 48 9.52 -4.89 6.03
CA ASP A 48 9.90 -5.18 4.65
C ASP A 48 9.82 -3.96 3.75
N VAL A 49 10.43 -4.09 2.58
CA VAL A 49 10.34 -3.15 1.46
C VAL A 49 9.61 -3.83 0.33
N ASP A 50 8.42 -3.35 0.00
CA ASP A 50 7.64 -3.84 -1.16
C ASP A 50 7.91 -2.97 -2.39
N LEU A 51 8.49 -3.54 -3.44
CA LEU A 51 8.70 -2.88 -4.73
C LEU A 51 7.87 -3.61 -5.80
N MET A 52 6.93 -2.88 -6.41
CA MET A 52 6.13 -3.39 -7.50
C MET A 52 6.88 -3.21 -8.80
N ILE A 53 7.04 -4.27 -9.58
CA ILE A 53 7.75 -4.31 -10.86
C ILE A 53 6.92 -5.07 -11.90
N LYS A 54 7.25 -4.93 -13.18
CA LYS A 54 6.59 -5.73 -14.21
C LYS A 54 7.04 -7.20 -14.17
N PRO A 55 6.18 -8.15 -14.53
CA PRO A 55 6.52 -9.59 -14.51
C PRO A 55 7.77 -9.92 -15.34
N GLU A 56 7.92 -9.30 -16.52
CA GLU A 56 9.07 -9.50 -17.40
C GLU A 56 10.40 -9.01 -16.82
N ASP A 57 10.35 -8.08 -15.87
CA ASP A 57 11.53 -7.48 -15.24
C ASP A 57 11.99 -8.25 -13.99
N ALA A 58 11.23 -9.23 -13.50
CA ALA A 58 11.46 -9.88 -12.20
C ALA A 58 12.88 -10.45 -12.05
N GLN A 59 13.38 -11.17 -13.05
CA GLN A 59 14.71 -11.78 -12.99
C GLN A 59 15.83 -10.73 -13.11
N ALA A 60 15.64 -9.72 -13.96
CA ALA A 60 16.60 -8.62 -14.11
C ALA A 60 16.66 -7.78 -12.84
N ALA A 61 15.52 -7.52 -12.22
CA ALA A 61 15.43 -6.79 -10.94
C ALA A 61 16.14 -7.55 -9.80
N LEU A 62 15.91 -8.86 -9.68
CA LEU A 62 16.60 -9.68 -8.68
C LEU A 62 18.13 -9.66 -8.89
N SER A 63 18.58 -9.77 -10.14
CA SER A 63 20.01 -9.69 -10.48
C SER A 63 20.60 -8.33 -10.17
N ALA A 64 19.86 -7.23 -10.38
CA ALA A 64 20.31 -5.88 -10.04
C ALA A 64 20.48 -5.70 -8.52
N LEU A 65 19.54 -6.24 -7.71
CA LEU A 65 19.67 -6.23 -6.25
C LEU A 65 20.86 -7.08 -5.78
N GLU A 66 21.09 -8.25 -6.39
CA GLU A 66 22.24 -9.08 -6.08
C GLU A 66 23.57 -8.37 -6.40
N ALA A 67 23.67 -7.70 -7.54
CA ALA A 67 24.83 -6.91 -7.91
C ALA A 67 25.07 -5.73 -6.94
N ALA A 68 24.02 -5.19 -6.33
CA ALA A 68 24.08 -4.19 -5.26
C ALA A 68 24.42 -4.78 -3.89
N GLY A 69 24.62 -6.09 -3.77
CA GLY A 69 25.06 -6.80 -2.56
C GLY A 69 23.91 -7.28 -1.67
N LEU A 70 22.67 -7.33 -2.17
CA LEU A 70 21.58 -8.02 -1.49
C LEU A 70 21.68 -9.53 -1.78
N ARG A 71 21.23 -10.34 -0.86
CA ARG A 71 21.22 -11.81 -0.99
C ARG A 71 19.88 -12.26 -1.57
N PRO A 72 19.86 -12.82 -2.82
CA PRO A 72 18.61 -13.25 -3.43
C PRO A 72 18.03 -14.49 -2.74
N GLU A 73 16.72 -14.61 -2.77
CA GLU A 73 15.96 -15.77 -2.33
C GLU A 73 14.84 -16.07 -3.33
N ASN A 74 14.72 -17.32 -3.75
CA ASN A 74 13.60 -17.79 -4.55
C ASN A 74 12.57 -18.43 -3.62
N PRO A 75 11.50 -17.71 -3.28
CA PRO A 75 10.44 -18.26 -2.45
C PRO A 75 9.55 -19.23 -3.25
N PRO A 76 8.73 -20.07 -2.57
CA PRO A 76 7.78 -20.95 -3.25
C PRO A 76 6.63 -20.21 -3.94
N GLU A 77 6.44 -18.93 -3.65
CA GLU A 77 5.44 -18.06 -4.25
C GLU A 77 5.82 -17.70 -5.69
N GLU A 78 4.85 -17.81 -6.61
CA GLU A 78 5.04 -17.56 -8.04
C GLU A 78 4.76 -16.09 -8.44
N TRP A 79 4.44 -15.21 -7.49
CA TRP A 79 3.99 -13.83 -7.74
C TRP A 79 4.98 -12.76 -7.25
N LEU A 80 6.10 -13.18 -6.65
CA LEU A 80 7.18 -12.31 -6.20
C LEU A 80 8.53 -13.06 -6.20
N VAL A 81 9.62 -12.28 -6.14
CA VAL A 81 10.95 -12.76 -5.76
C VAL A 81 11.49 -11.92 -4.62
N LYS A 82 12.44 -12.45 -3.87
CA LYS A 82 12.92 -11.84 -2.61
C LYS A 82 14.41 -11.58 -2.62
N ALA A 83 14.82 -10.55 -1.91
CA ALA A 83 16.21 -10.30 -1.59
C ALA A 83 16.36 -9.78 -0.16
N TRP A 84 17.50 -10.02 0.47
CA TRP A 84 17.80 -9.61 1.84
C TRP A 84 18.97 -8.63 1.88
N ASP A 85 18.80 -7.50 2.52
CA ASP A 85 19.87 -6.59 2.92
C ASP A 85 20.09 -6.72 4.44
N GLY A 86 21.05 -7.54 4.85
CA GLY A 86 21.19 -7.93 6.24
C GLY A 86 19.96 -8.71 6.72
N HIS A 87 19.15 -8.08 7.59
CA HIS A 87 17.90 -8.65 8.12
C HIS A 87 16.64 -8.01 7.53
N VAL A 88 16.81 -6.98 6.68
CA VAL A 88 15.68 -6.33 6.01
C VAL A 88 15.31 -7.09 4.73
N LEU A 89 14.05 -7.47 4.62
CA LEU A 89 13.50 -8.13 3.45
C LEU A 89 13.12 -7.12 2.37
N VAL A 90 13.42 -7.44 1.12
CA VAL A 90 12.93 -6.72 -0.06
C VAL A 90 12.11 -7.67 -0.91
N ASP A 91 10.83 -7.40 -1.04
CA ASP A 91 9.90 -8.13 -1.90
C ASP A 91 9.76 -7.40 -3.24
N LEU A 92 10.16 -8.08 -4.32
CA LEU A 92 9.91 -7.65 -5.69
C LEU A 92 8.62 -8.31 -6.17
N ILE A 93 7.52 -7.58 -6.10
CA ILE A 93 6.17 -8.07 -6.36
C ILE A 93 5.78 -7.74 -7.81
N PHE A 94 5.43 -8.75 -8.60
CA PHE A 94 5.09 -8.58 -10.01
C PHE A 94 3.70 -9.09 -10.39
N GLN A 95 3.05 -9.87 -9.51
CA GLN A 95 1.70 -10.38 -9.77
C GLN A 95 0.84 -10.38 -8.50
N PRO A 96 0.53 -9.21 -7.93
CA PRO A 96 -0.40 -9.13 -6.81
C PRO A 96 -1.80 -9.53 -7.26
N ARG A 97 -2.62 -10.03 -6.32
CA ARG A 97 -3.93 -10.65 -6.63
C ARG A 97 -4.96 -9.75 -7.33
N CYS A 98 -4.82 -8.44 -7.21
CA CYS A 98 -5.87 -7.50 -7.58
C CYS A 98 -5.53 -6.56 -8.73
N MET A 99 -4.32 -6.63 -9.22
CA MET A 99 -3.89 -5.75 -10.32
C MET A 99 -2.73 -6.39 -11.07
N GLU A 100 -2.64 -6.07 -12.33
CA GLU A 100 -1.46 -6.32 -13.15
C GLU A 100 -0.50 -5.15 -12.99
N ILE A 101 0.79 -5.43 -12.84
CA ILE A 101 1.82 -4.39 -12.79
C ILE A 101 2.32 -4.18 -14.22
N ASP A 102 1.64 -3.32 -14.92
CA ASP A 102 1.94 -2.88 -16.28
C ASP A 102 2.38 -1.41 -16.32
N ASP A 103 2.60 -0.88 -17.52
CA ASP A 103 2.98 0.53 -17.68
C ASP A 103 1.92 1.49 -17.17
N GLU A 104 0.63 1.14 -17.27
CA GLU A 104 -0.47 1.97 -16.79
C GLU A 104 -0.50 2.00 -15.25
N ALA A 105 -0.27 0.85 -14.59
CA ALA A 105 -0.15 0.77 -13.15
C ALA A 105 1.02 1.62 -12.62
N LEU A 106 2.19 1.53 -13.27
CA LEU A 106 3.37 2.31 -12.90
C LEU A 106 3.16 3.82 -13.14
N GLN A 107 2.44 4.23 -14.19
CA GLN A 107 2.13 5.63 -14.48
C GLN A 107 1.14 6.25 -13.48
N ARG A 108 0.31 5.46 -12.79
CA ARG A 108 -0.55 5.96 -11.70
C ARG A 108 0.20 6.27 -10.42
N ALA A 109 1.44 5.78 -10.26
CA ALA A 109 2.26 6.09 -9.10
C ALA A 109 2.63 7.57 -9.08
N GLU A 110 2.57 8.17 -7.91
CA GLU A 110 2.96 9.56 -7.68
C GLU A 110 4.42 9.65 -7.26
N VAL A 111 5.19 10.53 -7.88
CA VAL A 111 6.58 10.77 -7.46
C VAL A 111 6.58 11.54 -6.15
N MET A 112 7.10 10.93 -5.10
CA MET A 112 7.16 11.49 -3.76
C MET A 112 8.60 11.51 -3.23
N ASN A 113 8.88 12.44 -2.32
CA ASN A 113 10.14 12.47 -1.59
C ASN A 113 10.06 11.53 -0.38
N VAL A 114 10.76 10.40 -0.45
CA VAL A 114 10.85 9.40 0.61
C VAL A 114 12.27 9.43 1.17
N LYS A 115 12.44 9.99 2.38
CA LYS A 115 13.75 10.16 3.04
C LYS A 115 14.81 10.78 2.11
N SER A 116 14.49 11.94 1.51
CA SER A 116 15.38 12.72 0.64
C SER A 116 15.70 12.05 -0.71
N GLN A 117 14.93 11.07 -1.12
CA GLN A 117 15.01 10.46 -2.46
C GLN A 117 13.64 10.51 -3.13
N GLU A 118 13.58 11.03 -4.35
CA GLU A 118 12.38 11.00 -5.17
C GLU A 118 12.20 9.60 -5.77
N MET A 119 11.00 9.04 -5.61
CA MET A 119 10.65 7.75 -6.19
C MET A 119 9.13 7.65 -6.42
N PRO A 120 8.70 6.81 -7.38
CA PRO A 120 7.27 6.55 -7.58
C PRO A 120 6.69 5.77 -6.41
N VAL A 121 5.58 6.25 -5.84
CA VAL A 121 4.88 5.66 -4.71
C VAL A 121 3.46 5.29 -5.12
N MET A 122 3.08 4.07 -4.84
CA MET A 122 1.76 3.49 -5.12
C MET A 122 0.63 4.34 -4.51
N ALA A 123 -0.49 4.46 -5.23
CA ALA A 123 -1.69 5.12 -4.73
C ALA A 123 -2.27 4.36 -3.52
N LEU A 124 -2.92 5.09 -2.59
CA LEU A 124 -3.48 4.47 -1.36
C LEU A 124 -4.57 3.45 -1.68
N GLU A 125 -5.36 3.68 -2.72
CA GLU A 125 -6.39 2.75 -3.19
C GLU A 125 -5.77 1.41 -3.62
N ASP A 126 -4.63 1.45 -4.31
CA ASP A 126 -3.89 0.26 -4.73
C ASP A 126 -3.29 -0.45 -3.50
N VAL A 127 -2.67 0.29 -2.56
CA VAL A 127 -2.12 -0.27 -1.31
C VAL A 127 -3.22 -0.95 -0.48
N LEU A 128 -4.35 -0.28 -0.27
CA LEU A 128 -5.45 -0.86 0.51
C LEU A 128 -6.09 -2.04 -0.20
N SER A 129 -6.31 -1.95 -1.51
CA SER A 129 -6.90 -3.06 -2.28
C SER A 129 -6.00 -4.30 -2.24
N THR A 130 -4.70 -4.16 -2.44
CA THR A 130 -3.76 -5.30 -2.36
C THR A 130 -3.75 -5.94 -0.98
N LYS A 131 -3.70 -5.13 0.09
CA LYS A 131 -3.73 -5.63 1.47
C LYS A 131 -5.06 -6.29 1.82
N LEU A 132 -6.20 -5.70 1.44
CA LEU A 132 -7.53 -6.28 1.71
C LEU A 132 -7.76 -7.61 0.98
N LEU A 133 -7.27 -7.74 -0.24
CA LEU A 133 -7.39 -8.98 -1.03
C LEU A 133 -6.36 -10.04 -0.66
N ALA A 134 -5.30 -9.67 0.07
CA ALA A 134 -4.37 -10.62 0.67
C ALA A 134 -4.94 -11.29 1.94
N LEU A 135 -5.94 -10.68 2.59
CA LEU A 135 -6.60 -11.26 3.77
C LEU A 135 -7.24 -12.61 3.44
N ASN A 136 -7.15 -13.52 4.38
CA ASN A 136 -7.74 -14.85 4.28
C ASN A 136 -8.03 -15.39 5.70
N GLU A 137 -8.62 -16.58 5.81
CA GLU A 137 -9.01 -17.16 7.11
C GLU A 137 -7.87 -17.32 8.12
N ARG A 138 -6.62 -17.40 7.65
CA ARG A 138 -5.43 -17.56 8.51
C ARG A 138 -4.73 -16.26 8.82
N TRP A 139 -4.99 -15.20 8.00
CA TRP A 139 -4.37 -13.89 8.10
C TRP A 139 -5.44 -12.81 8.02
N LEU A 140 -5.94 -12.42 9.20
CA LEU A 140 -6.98 -11.41 9.38
C LEU A 140 -6.42 -10.20 10.16
N ASP A 141 -5.32 -9.64 9.69
CA ASP A 141 -4.75 -8.45 10.32
C ASP A 141 -5.42 -7.18 9.80
N TYR A 142 -6.44 -6.72 10.53
CA TYR A 142 -7.07 -5.43 10.29
C TYR A 142 -6.37 -4.26 10.99
N ASP A 143 -5.44 -4.51 11.92
CA ASP A 143 -4.88 -3.44 12.75
C ASP A 143 -4.12 -2.43 11.88
N GLN A 144 -3.19 -2.90 11.05
CA GLN A 144 -2.45 -2.03 10.11
C GLN A 144 -3.38 -1.31 9.14
N LEU A 145 -4.40 -2.01 8.60
CA LEU A 145 -5.39 -1.44 7.68
C LEU A 145 -6.21 -0.32 8.34
N LEU A 146 -6.63 -0.51 9.61
CA LEU A 146 -7.34 0.51 10.38
C LEU A 146 -6.47 1.71 10.69
N GLN A 147 -5.20 1.49 10.99
CA GLN A 147 -4.23 2.57 11.23
C GLN A 147 -4.01 3.41 9.96
N ILE A 148 -3.81 2.76 8.79
CA ILE A 148 -3.70 3.43 7.50
C ILE A 148 -4.99 4.21 7.22
N GLY A 149 -6.15 3.56 7.38
CA GLY A 149 -7.45 4.17 7.15
C GLY A 149 -7.67 5.41 7.99
N ARG A 150 -7.29 5.41 9.28
CA ARG A 150 -7.41 6.58 10.17
C ARG A 150 -6.45 7.69 9.79
N ALA A 151 -5.18 7.36 9.50
CA ALA A 151 -4.14 8.35 9.23
C ALA A 151 -4.33 9.03 7.87
N CYS A 152 -4.80 8.28 6.86
CA CYS A 152 -4.88 8.74 5.47
C CYS A 152 -6.32 8.95 4.97
N ARG A 153 -7.34 8.90 5.84
CA ARG A 153 -8.77 8.84 5.50
C ARG A 153 -9.22 9.88 4.46
N GLU A 154 -8.66 11.09 4.52
CA GLU A 154 -9.02 12.20 3.62
C GLU A 154 -8.37 12.08 2.22
N GLN A 155 -7.41 11.18 2.06
CA GLN A 155 -6.68 10.94 0.82
C GLN A 155 -7.22 9.71 0.08
N ILE A 156 -8.04 8.88 0.73
CA ILE A 156 -8.51 7.59 0.20
C ILE A 156 -9.84 7.77 -0.51
N ASP A 157 -9.92 7.35 -1.78
CA ASP A 157 -11.19 7.11 -2.45
C ASP A 157 -11.78 5.77 -1.97
N TRP A 158 -12.59 5.84 -0.91
CA TRP A 158 -13.20 4.68 -0.28
C TRP A 158 -14.16 3.92 -1.20
N GLU A 159 -14.86 4.60 -2.10
CA GLU A 159 -15.75 3.99 -3.08
C GLU A 159 -14.97 3.13 -4.06
N GLU A 160 -13.84 3.62 -4.52
CA GLU A 160 -12.96 2.87 -5.43
C GLU A 160 -12.39 1.62 -4.76
N VAL A 161 -11.92 1.73 -3.49
CA VAL A 161 -11.43 0.57 -2.73
C VAL A 161 -12.55 -0.45 -2.53
N ARG A 162 -13.78 -0.02 -2.16
CA ARG A 162 -14.94 -0.91 -2.04
C ARG A 162 -15.24 -1.65 -3.34
N ARG A 163 -15.27 -0.91 -4.44
CA ARG A 163 -15.55 -1.47 -5.76
C ARG A 163 -14.55 -2.55 -6.15
N ARG A 164 -13.25 -2.28 -5.95
CA ARG A 164 -12.17 -3.22 -6.30
C ARG A 164 -12.13 -4.47 -5.42
N THR A 165 -12.60 -4.39 -4.20
CA THR A 165 -12.50 -5.46 -3.20
C THR A 165 -13.84 -6.13 -2.88
N ALA A 166 -14.92 -5.81 -3.62
CA ALA A 166 -16.29 -6.22 -3.35
C ALA A 166 -16.49 -7.74 -3.20
N GLU A 167 -15.74 -8.53 -3.95
CA GLU A 167 -15.83 -10.00 -3.92
C GLU A 167 -15.23 -10.62 -2.64
N SER A 168 -14.35 -9.89 -1.92
CA SER A 168 -13.72 -10.40 -0.71
C SER A 168 -14.66 -10.29 0.50
N PRO A 169 -15.00 -11.40 1.18
CA PRO A 169 -15.78 -11.34 2.43
C PRO A 169 -15.00 -10.62 3.54
N PHE A 170 -13.67 -10.68 3.52
CA PHE A 170 -12.81 -10.04 4.50
C PHE A 170 -12.79 -8.52 4.28
N ALA A 171 -12.76 -8.06 3.02
CA ALA A 171 -12.86 -6.63 2.72
C ALA A 171 -14.23 -6.08 3.13
N ARG A 172 -15.33 -6.80 2.88
CA ARG A 172 -16.66 -6.39 3.36
C ARG A 172 -16.71 -6.24 4.88
N ALA A 173 -16.14 -7.21 5.62
CA ALA A 173 -16.06 -7.12 7.09
C ALA A 173 -15.22 -5.92 7.55
N PHE A 174 -14.12 -5.62 6.87
CA PHE A 174 -13.32 -4.42 7.12
C PHE A 174 -14.15 -3.14 6.95
N PHE A 175 -14.95 -3.05 5.90
CA PHE A 175 -15.79 -1.87 5.65
C PHE A 175 -16.87 -1.67 6.71
N GLU A 176 -17.49 -2.75 7.23
CA GLU A 176 -18.41 -2.66 8.38
C GLU A 176 -17.71 -2.04 9.60
N ILE A 177 -16.44 -2.38 9.82
CA ILE A 177 -15.67 -1.82 10.94
C ILE A 177 -15.36 -0.33 10.72
N VAL A 178 -14.82 0.05 9.56
CA VAL A 178 -14.40 1.45 9.30
C VAL A 178 -15.60 2.39 9.23
N ASP A 179 -16.74 1.93 8.71
CA ASP A 179 -18.00 2.69 8.71
C ASP A 179 -18.53 2.87 10.13
N GLY A 180 -18.56 1.79 10.92
CA GLY A 180 -18.98 1.84 12.32
C GLY A 180 -18.11 2.73 13.20
N LEU A 181 -16.82 2.90 12.83
CA LEU A 181 -15.87 3.77 13.50
C LEU A 181 -15.85 5.21 12.93
N GLY A 182 -16.61 5.50 11.87
CA GLY A 182 -16.61 6.80 11.19
C GLY A 182 -15.28 7.14 10.51
N ILE A 183 -14.52 6.12 10.10
CA ILE A 183 -13.25 6.29 9.39
C ILE A 183 -13.49 6.57 7.90
N SER A 184 -14.49 5.91 7.31
CA SER A 184 -14.97 6.17 5.94
C SER A 184 -16.41 6.67 5.97
N GLU A 185 -16.85 7.39 4.95
CA GLU A 185 -18.27 7.69 4.81
C GLU A 185 -19.00 6.40 4.41
N PRO A 186 -20.10 6.02 5.12
CA PRO A 186 -20.88 4.85 4.75
C PRO A 186 -21.47 5.01 3.35
N ALA A 187 -21.44 3.94 2.56
CA ALA A 187 -22.03 3.92 1.24
C ALA A 187 -23.53 4.34 1.33
N GLY A 188 -23.88 5.50 0.79
CA GLY A 188 -25.24 6.03 0.79
C GLY A 188 -25.58 7.06 1.88
N ALA A 189 -24.63 7.54 2.69
CA ALA A 189 -24.88 8.60 3.70
C ALA A 189 -25.04 10.03 3.12
N GLY A 190 -25.11 10.17 1.82
CA GLY A 190 -25.34 11.43 1.13
C GLY A 190 -26.82 11.78 0.98
N ALA A 191 -27.59 11.91 2.07
CA ALA A 191 -28.81 12.75 2.17
C ALA A 191 -29.37 12.71 3.59
N SER A 192 -28.92 13.60 4.46
CA SER A 192 -29.73 13.95 5.63
C SER A 192 -31.00 14.67 5.13
N PRO A 193 -32.21 14.21 5.46
CA PRO A 193 -33.41 14.99 5.16
C PRO A 193 -33.35 16.26 6.02
N SER A 194 -33.28 17.41 5.38
CA SER A 194 -33.49 18.72 6.01
C SER A 194 -34.79 18.68 6.82
N GLY A 195 -34.67 18.72 8.14
CA GLY A 195 -35.80 18.79 9.04
C GLY A 195 -36.66 20.01 8.75
N THR A 196 -37.82 19.77 8.17
CA THR A 196 -38.89 20.76 8.04
C THR A 196 -39.41 21.01 9.44
N ARG A 197 -39.02 22.13 10.06
CA ARG A 197 -39.74 22.69 11.22
C ARG A 197 -41.11 23.11 10.76
N GLY A 198 -42.13 22.38 11.17
CA GLY A 198 -43.52 22.82 11.04
C GLY A 198 -43.80 24.04 11.92
N PRO A 199 -44.75 24.89 11.53
CA PRO A 199 -45.05 26.12 12.28
C PRO A 199 -45.79 25.82 13.59
N THR A 200 -45.27 26.38 14.66
CA THR A 200 -45.95 26.46 15.96
C THR A 200 -47.20 27.34 15.83
N THR A 201 -48.37 26.73 16.02
CA THR A 201 -49.62 27.50 16.16
C THR A 201 -49.84 27.79 17.64
N GLU A 202 -49.74 29.04 18.01
CA GLU A 202 -50.23 29.56 19.29
C GLU A 202 -51.76 29.48 19.33
N ARG A 203 -52.33 28.97 20.44
CA ARG A 203 -53.54 29.45 21.14
C ARG A 203 -53.43 29.11 22.63
#